data_95d801a459605715c290c9fec541ae7d
#
_entry.id   95d801a459605715c290c9fec541ae7d
#
_cell.length_a   1.000
_cell.length_b   1.000
_cell.length_c   1.000
_cell.angle_alpha   90.00
_cell.angle_beta   90.00
_cell.angle_gamma   90.00
#
_symmetry.space_group_name_H-M   'P 1'
#
loop_
_entity.id
_entity.type
_entity.pdbx_description
1 polymer ?
#
loop_
_entity_poly.entity_id
_entity_poly.type
_entity_poly.pdbx_seq_one_letter_code
_entity_poly.pdbx_strand_id
1 'polypeptide(L)'
;MPTAYILINSILGKEEDIIKQISQIRQVKEVRGTYGVHDIFVKIQTDSVDEMNNAITSNIRKINGITSTVTLVSIPEQGGKE
;
A
#
# COMPACT_ATOMS: atom_id res chain seq x y z
N MET A 1 -0.11 2.66 -16.66
CA MET A 1 -0.44 3.21 -15.34
C MET A 1 0.53 2.64 -14.31
N PRO A 2 1.27 3.50 -13.61
CA PRO A 2 2.16 3.00 -12.56
C PRO A 2 1.41 2.19 -11.49
N THR A 3 2.01 1.11 -11.07
CA THR A 3 1.46 0.24 -10.03
C THR A 3 2.53 0.01 -8.97
N ALA A 4 2.14 0.09 -7.71
CA ALA A 4 3.04 -0.20 -6.61
C ALA A 4 2.36 -1.13 -5.62
N TYR A 5 3.18 -1.90 -4.93
CA TYR A 5 2.76 -2.78 -3.85
C TYR A 5 3.43 -2.29 -2.57
N ILE A 6 2.66 -2.11 -1.52
CA ILE A 6 3.18 -1.61 -0.27
C ILE A 6 2.97 -2.67 0.80
N LEU A 7 4.06 -3.04 1.46
CA LEU A 7 4.05 -4.01 2.53
C LEU A 7 4.18 -3.25 3.84
N ILE A 8 3.22 -3.40 4.72
CA ILE A 8 3.07 -2.58 5.91
C ILE A 8 3.16 -3.43 7.16
N ASN A 9 3.92 -2.94 8.13
CA ASN A 9 3.88 -3.48 9.49
C ASN A 9 3.17 -2.49 10.39
N SER A 10 2.36 -3.01 11.31
CA SER A 10 1.54 -2.18 12.15
C SER A 10 1.74 -2.55 13.62
N ILE A 11 1.31 -1.65 14.50
CA ILE A 11 1.20 -1.93 15.92
C ILE A 11 0.12 -3.01 16.10
N LEU A 12 0.41 -3.97 16.95
CA LEU A 12 -0.52 -5.07 17.23
C LEU A 12 -1.89 -4.52 17.67
N GLY A 13 -2.92 -5.02 17.04
CA GLY A 13 -4.29 -4.61 17.34
C GLY A 13 -4.81 -3.46 16.51
N LYS A 14 -3.96 -2.85 15.66
CA LYS A 14 -4.38 -1.72 14.83
C LYS A 14 -4.64 -2.12 13.37
N GLU A 15 -4.44 -3.38 13.03
CA GLU A 15 -4.49 -3.82 11.63
C GLU A 15 -5.83 -3.53 10.96
N GLU A 16 -6.94 -3.84 11.62
CA GLU A 16 -8.26 -3.63 11.02
C GLU A 16 -8.55 -2.15 10.79
N ASP A 17 -8.18 -1.30 11.73
CA ASP A 17 -8.39 0.13 11.59
C ASP A 17 -7.58 0.70 10.44
N ILE A 18 -6.32 0.28 10.34
CA ILE A 18 -5.45 0.72 9.25
C ILE A 18 -5.99 0.26 7.90
N ILE A 19 -6.42 -1.00 7.80
CA ILE A 19 -7.00 -1.52 6.56
C ILE A 19 -8.22 -0.71 6.16
N LYS A 20 -9.08 -0.38 7.13
CA LYS A 20 -10.27 0.40 6.87
C LYS A 20 -9.94 1.79 6.33
N GLN A 21 -8.95 2.45 6.92
CA GLN A 21 -8.53 3.77 6.45
C GLN A 21 -7.94 3.70 5.05
N ILE A 22 -7.08 2.71 4.80
CA ILE A 22 -6.45 2.54 3.47
C ILE A 22 -7.49 2.25 2.41
N SER A 23 -8.51 1.45 2.73
CA SER A 23 -9.53 1.09 1.75
C SER A 23 -10.33 2.29 1.25
N GLN A 24 -10.29 3.41 1.95
CA GLN A 24 -10.99 4.62 1.53
C GLN A 24 -10.15 5.52 0.63
N ILE A 25 -8.89 5.18 0.40
CA ILE A 25 -8.02 5.97 -0.46
C ILE A 25 -8.33 5.61 -1.91
N ARG A 26 -8.60 6.65 -2.72
CA ARG A 26 -9.06 6.48 -4.10
C ARG A 26 -8.11 5.66 -4.96
N GLN A 27 -6.80 5.85 -4.80
CA GLN A 27 -5.80 5.20 -5.62
C GLN A 27 -5.54 3.74 -5.23
N VAL A 28 -6.04 3.31 -4.08
CA VAL A 28 -5.84 1.93 -3.62
C VAL A 28 -6.78 1.00 -4.38
N LYS A 29 -6.22 -0.06 -4.95
CA LYS A 29 -6.98 -1.06 -5.70
C LYS A 29 -7.22 -2.33 -4.90
N GLU A 30 -6.37 -2.60 -3.92
CA GLU A 30 -6.51 -3.78 -3.08
C GLU A 30 -5.80 -3.53 -1.76
N VAL A 31 -6.41 -3.98 -0.67
CA VAL A 31 -5.76 -3.99 0.65
C VAL A 31 -6.15 -5.28 1.34
N ARG A 32 -5.16 -5.95 1.96
CA ARG A 32 -5.36 -7.26 2.59
C ARG A 32 -4.51 -7.40 3.83
N GLY A 33 -5.07 -8.05 4.85
CA GLY A 33 -4.26 -8.53 5.95
C GLY A 33 -3.48 -9.76 5.53
N THR A 34 -2.26 -9.91 6.02
CA THR A 34 -1.39 -11.02 5.64
C THR A 34 -0.72 -11.64 6.86
N TYR A 35 -0.24 -12.86 6.69
CA TYR A 35 0.65 -13.52 7.63
C TYR A 35 2.10 -13.32 7.16
N GLY A 36 3.04 -13.49 8.09
CA GLY A 36 4.45 -13.51 7.76
C GLY A 36 5.16 -12.25 8.21
N VAL A 37 6.15 -11.83 7.41
CA VAL A 37 7.01 -10.71 7.78
C VAL A 37 6.24 -9.40 7.85
N HIS A 38 5.22 -9.26 7.04
CA HIS A 38 4.43 -8.03 6.97
C HIS A 38 2.97 -8.30 7.29
N ASP A 39 2.29 -7.31 7.87
CA ASP A 39 0.94 -7.47 8.37
C ASP A 39 -0.14 -7.11 7.34
N ILE A 40 0.17 -6.19 6.44
CA ILE A 40 -0.81 -5.67 5.48
C ILE A 40 -0.15 -5.52 4.11
N PHE A 41 -0.90 -5.91 3.08
CA PHE A 41 -0.51 -5.76 1.68
C PHE A 41 -1.44 -4.75 1.02
N VAL A 42 -0.87 -3.81 0.26
CA VAL A 42 -1.65 -2.80 -0.47
C VAL A 42 -1.19 -2.76 -1.92
N LYS A 43 -2.16 -2.70 -2.83
CA LYS A 43 -1.90 -2.46 -4.24
C LYS A 43 -2.46 -1.09 -4.60
N ILE A 44 -1.63 -0.24 -5.18
CA ILE A 44 -2.01 1.13 -5.56
C ILE A 44 -1.69 1.35 -7.03
N GLN A 45 -2.58 2.02 -7.73
CA GLN A 45 -2.39 2.40 -9.13
C GLN A 45 -2.73 3.87 -9.31
N THR A 46 -1.90 4.57 -10.07
CA THR A 46 -2.11 5.99 -10.35
C THR A 46 -1.81 6.29 -11.81
N ASP A 47 -2.16 7.49 -12.26
CA ASP A 47 -1.88 7.92 -13.63
C ASP A 47 -0.42 8.33 -13.82
N SER A 48 0.25 8.72 -12.75
CA SER A 48 1.63 9.18 -12.84
C SER A 48 2.40 8.76 -11.59
N VAL A 49 3.74 8.77 -11.71
CA VAL A 49 4.62 8.48 -10.58
C VAL A 49 4.48 9.55 -9.50
N ASP A 50 4.31 10.80 -9.91
CA ASP A 50 4.13 11.90 -8.94
C ASP A 50 2.88 11.70 -8.10
N GLU A 51 1.78 11.32 -8.73
CA GLU A 51 0.55 11.03 -8.00
C GLU A 51 0.74 9.84 -7.06
N MET A 52 1.47 8.82 -7.50
CA MET A 52 1.77 7.67 -6.65
C MET A 52 2.56 8.07 -5.41
N ASN A 53 3.61 8.86 -5.59
CA ASN A 53 4.42 9.31 -4.47
C ASN A 53 3.59 10.14 -3.49
N ASN A 54 2.73 11.00 -3.98
CA ASN A 54 1.84 11.79 -3.13
C ASN A 54 0.87 10.92 -2.35
N ALA A 55 0.26 9.93 -3.00
CA ALA A 55 -0.69 9.05 -2.34
C ALA A 55 -0.01 8.26 -1.22
N ILE A 56 1.20 7.74 -1.49
CA ILE A 56 1.92 6.97 -0.48
C ILE A 56 2.35 7.86 0.68
N THR A 57 2.96 8.99 0.39
CA THR A 57 3.53 9.85 1.41
C THR A 57 2.45 10.58 2.21
N SER A 58 1.44 11.11 1.52
CA SER A 58 0.44 11.96 2.17
C SER A 58 -0.71 11.20 2.76
N ASN A 59 -1.03 10.03 2.22
CA ASN A 59 -2.22 9.30 2.65
C ASN A 59 -1.89 8.05 3.45
N ILE A 60 -0.91 7.25 3.01
CA ILE A 60 -0.63 5.96 3.65
C ILE A 60 0.32 6.11 4.82
N ARG A 61 1.46 6.76 4.60
CA ARG A 61 2.50 6.84 5.64
C ARG A 61 2.07 7.64 6.87
N LYS A 62 1.04 8.46 6.75
CA LYS A 62 0.57 9.29 7.87
C LYS A 62 -0.45 8.61 8.74
N ILE A 63 -0.85 7.39 8.42
CA ILE A 63 -1.83 6.67 9.21
C ILE A 63 -1.19 6.22 10.52
N ASN A 64 -1.88 6.51 11.64
CA ASN A 64 -1.42 6.09 12.96
C ASN A 64 -1.40 4.59 13.07
N GLY A 65 -0.36 4.07 13.70
CA GLY A 65 -0.24 2.64 13.95
C GLY A 65 0.67 1.91 12.98
N ILE A 66 1.07 2.57 11.89
CA ILE A 66 2.03 1.99 10.94
C ILE A 66 3.43 2.17 11.50
N THR A 67 4.17 1.06 11.63
CA THR A 67 5.53 1.09 12.16
C THR A 67 6.58 1.09 11.07
N SER A 68 6.30 0.46 9.94
CA SER A 68 7.22 0.47 8.80
C SER A 68 6.47 0.16 7.51
N THR A 69 7.04 0.64 6.40
CA THR A 69 6.50 0.36 5.07
C THR A 69 7.64 0.02 4.12
N VAL A 70 7.36 -0.89 3.18
CA VAL A 70 8.25 -1.21 2.07
C VAL A 70 7.44 -1.02 0.81
N THR A 71 7.95 -0.22 -0.12
CA THR A 71 7.25 0.04 -1.37
C THR A 71 7.98 -0.64 -2.52
N LEU A 72 7.24 -1.41 -3.31
CA LEU A 72 7.74 -2.10 -4.50
C LEU A 72 6.98 -1.53 -5.69
N VAL A 73 7.70 -0.84 -6.58
CA VAL A 73 7.09 -0.30 -7.80
C VAL A 73 7.26 -1.33 -8.91
N SER A 74 6.16 -1.68 -9.57
CA SER A 74 6.22 -2.71 -10.60
C SER A 74 6.96 -2.18 -11.83
N ILE A 75 7.64 -3.10 -12.51
CA ILE A 75 8.29 -2.82 -13.80
C ILE A 75 7.39 -3.48 -14.85
N PRO A 76 6.65 -2.67 -15.65
CA PRO A 76 5.64 -3.24 -16.55
C PRO A 76 6.19 -4.28 -17.55
N GLU A 77 7.43 -4.09 -18.01
CA GLU A 77 8.03 -4.99 -18.98
C GLU A 77 8.50 -6.31 -18.40
N GLN A 78 8.45 -6.47 -17.08
CA GLN A 78 8.93 -7.65 -16.40
C GLN A 78 7.81 -8.39 -15.68
N GLY A 79 6.63 -8.39 -16.27
CA GLY A 79 5.50 -9.12 -15.75
C GLY A 79 5.12 -10.26 -16.67
N GLY A 80 4.45 -11.27 -16.12
CA GLY A 80 4.05 -12.44 -16.90
C GLY A 80 2.55 -12.70 -16.94
N LYS A 81 1.88 -12.53 -15.82
CA LYS A 81 0.45 -12.76 -15.69
C LYS A 81 -0.17 -11.73 -14.77
N GLU A 82 -1.43 -11.51 -14.96
CA GLU A 82 -2.23 -10.61 -14.17
C GLU A 82 -2.98 -11.37 -13.08
#